data_93acff445b31b4afc609152c5f82a7a0
#
_entry.id   93acff445b31b4afc609152c5f82a7a0
#
_cell.length_a   1.000
_cell.length_b   1.000
_cell.length_c   1.000
_cell.angle_alpha   90.00
_cell.angle_beta   90.00
_cell.angle_gamma   90.00
#
_symmetry.space_group_name_H-M   'P 1'
#
loop_
_entity.id
_entity.type
_entity.pdbx_description
1 polymer ?
#
loop_
_entity_poly.entity_id
_entity_poly.type
_entity_poly.pdbx_seq_one_letter_code
_entity_poly.pdbx_strand_id
1 'polypeptide(L)'
;VPYTTQAGVPSLDTLGLAHLRQTAQTPIAADGCYRIDLLWQIARDQAADIVLGDIQGSMGVRGLHDFFTVAEALGLAAGLHSGTELGVQQAAKLHIAAARPELAVAGDAIYHEYVDDVLRGGKLVYEQGTMRVPQGPGLGVELDEEKLAAYELTEERHRAFDCYWQELRRGYGIPPAGHDLLVRHL
;
A
#
# COMPACT_ATOMS: atom_id res chain seq x y z
N VAL A 1 5.93 14.85 6.44
CA VAL A 1 4.93 13.95 5.83
C VAL A 1 5.41 13.71 4.41
N PRO A 2 5.69 12.47 4.00
CA PRO A 2 6.06 12.21 2.62
C PRO A 2 4.96 12.68 1.68
N TYR A 3 5.34 13.27 0.57
CA TYR A 3 4.40 13.63 -0.48
C TYR A 3 3.93 12.34 -1.15
N THR A 4 2.66 12.00 -0.98
CA THR A 4 2.07 10.81 -1.60
C THR A 4 1.33 11.21 -2.86
N THR A 5 1.69 10.64 -4.00
CA THR A 5 0.89 10.73 -5.22
C THR A 5 -0.05 9.52 -5.23
N GLN A 6 -1.29 9.70 -4.80
CA GLN A 6 -2.29 8.64 -4.91
C GLN A 6 -2.65 8.31 -6.37
N ALA A 7 -3.09 7.07 -6.57
CA ALA A 7 -3.53 6.54 -7.85
C ALA A 7 -4.42 7.52 -8.64
N GLY A 8 -4.08 7.77 -9.89
CA GLY A 8 -4.79 8.68 -10.78
C GLY A 8 -3.93 9.84 -11.30
N VAL A 9 -2.72 10.03 -10.79
CA VAL A 9 -1.76 10.95 -11.41
C VAL A 9 -1.02 10.20 -12.51
N PRO A 10 -1.06 10.67 -13.76
CA PRO A 10 -0.50 9.93 -14.91
C PRO A 10 1.01 9.72 -14.85
N SER A 11 1.72 10.48 -14.03
CA SER A 11 3.17 10.35 -13.80
C SER A 11 3.54 10.88 -12.43
N LEU A 12 4.47 10.21 -11.76
CA LEU A 12 5.11 10.72 -10.56
C LEU A 12 5.94 11.95 -10.95
N ASP A 13 5.74 13.08 -10.26
CA ASP A 13 6.58 14.26 -10.44
C ASP A 13 7.94 14.06 -9.74
N THR A 14 8.82 13.32 -10.41
CA THR A 14 10.16 13.02 -9.86
C THR A 14 11.03 14.26 -9.74
N LEU A 15 10.87 15.27 -10.58
CA LEU A 15 11.63 16.52 -10.50
C LEU A 15 11.18 17.38 -9.33
N GLY A 16 9.87 17.49 -9.09
CA GLY A 16 9.34 18.15 -7.90
C GLY A 16 9.76 17.47 -6.61
N LEU A 17 9.73 16.14 -6.58
CA LEU A 17 10.25 15.36 -5.43
C LEU A 17 11.75 15.56 -5.23
N ALA A 18 12.54 15.57 -6.29
CA ALA A 18 13.98 15.84 -6.20
C ALA A 18 14.28 17.23 -5.63
N HIS A 19 13.51 18.24 -6.04
CA HIS A 19 13.62 19.58 -5.47
C HIS A 19 13.25 19.61 -3.98
N LEU A 20 12.15 18.95 -3.61
CA LEU A 20 11.73 18.81 -2.21
C LEU A 20 12.82 18.12 -1.38
N ARG A 21 13.38 17.01 -1.88
CA ARG A 21 14.43 16.25 -1.21
C ARG A 21 15.69 17.09 -0.93
N GLN A 22 16.08 17.96 -1.87
CA GLN A 22 17.24 18.85 -1.69
C GLN A 22 17.04 19.87 -0.58
N THR A 23 15.81 20.27 -0.31
CA THR A 23 15.47 21.31 0.67
C THR A 23 15.00 20.74 2.02
N ALA A 24 14.50 19.51 2.03
CA ALA A 24 14.02 18.84 3.24
C ALA A 24 15.19 18.37 4.12
N GLN A 25 15.02 18.48 5.44
CA GLN A 25 15.96 17.92 6.42
C GLN A 25 15.58 16.49 6.84
N THR A 26 14.46 16.00 6.34
CA THR A 26 13.90 14.65 6.63
C THR A 26 13.94 13.83 5.36
N PRO A 27 14.29 12.55 5.43
CA PRO A 27 14.22 11.65 4.28
C PRO A 27 12.83 11.66 3.63
N ILE A 28 12.80 11.64 2.31
CA ILE A 28 11.58 11.62 1.51
C ILE A 28 11.25 10.18 1.12
N ALA A 29 10.05 9.73 1.46
CA ALA A 29 9.50 8.47 0.98
C ALA A 29 8.52 8.72 -0.17
N ALA A 30 8.74 8.06 -1.30
CA ALA A 30 7.83 8.09 -2.44
C ALA A 30 6.83 6.93 -2.33
N ASP A 31 5.56 7.28 -2.35
CA ASP A 31 4.44 6.33 -2.44
C ASP A 31 3.76 6.43 -3.81
N GLY A 32 2.97 5.40 -4.18
CA GLY A 32 2.30 5.35 -5.49
C GLY A 32 3.22 5.01 -6.67
N CYS A 33 4.46 4.64 -6.40
CA CYS A 33 5.48 4.32 -7.42
C CYS A 33 5.68 2.82 -7.62
N TYR A 34 4.64 2.02 -7.55
CA TYR A 34 4.69 0.54 -7.48
C TYR A 34 5.19 -0.16 -8.76
N ARG A 35 5.51 0.58 -9.81
CA ARG A 35 6.01 0.06 -11.08
C ARG A 35 7.54 0.16 -11.15
N ILE A 36 8.18 -0.85 -11.70
CA ILE A 36 9.64 -0.94 -11.79
C ILE A 36 10.25 0.21 -12.62
N ASP A 37 9.57 0.65 -13.68
CA ASP A 37 10.04 1.76 -14.50
C ASP A 37 10.06 3.10 -13.76
N LEU A 38 9.16 3.29 -12.78
CA LEU A 38 9.17 4.46 -11.92
C LEU A 38 10.33 4.44 -10.92
N LEU A 39 10.75 3.28 -10.43
CA LEU A 39 11.93 3.14 -9.57
C LEU A 39 13.18 3.68 -10.27
N TRP A 40 13.34 3.35 -11.55
CA TRP A 40 14.47 3.86 -12.33
C TRP A 40 14.42 5.38 -12.48
N GLN A 41 13.24 5.97 -12.71
CA GLN A 41 13.09 7.43 -12.77
C GLN A 41 13.43 8.09 -11.43
N ILE A 42 12.93 7.53 -10.31
CA ILE A 42 13.21 8.01 -8.95
C ILE A 42 14.72 7.98 -8.68
N ALA A 43 15.39 6.89 -9.00
CA ALA A 43 16.82 6.74 -8.80
C ALA A 43 17.64 7.72 -9.68
N ARG A 44 17.30 7.80 -10.97
CA ARG A 44 17.95 8.72 -11.92
C ARG A 44 17.85 10.17 -11.50
N ASP A 45 16.65 10.59 -11.09
CA ASP A 45 16.35 11.98 -10.73
C ASP A 45 16.69 12.29 -9.27
N GLN A 46 17.14 11.28 -8.50
CA GLN A 46 17.39 11.39 -7.06
C GLN A 46 16.17 11.92 -6.29
N ALA A 47 14.98 11.46 -6.66
CA ALA A 47 13.71 12.03 -6.26
C ALA A 47 13.29 11.65 -4.83
N ALA A 48 13.75 10.52 -4.31
CA ALA A 48 13.39 10.03 -2.98
C ALA A 48 14.55 9.27 -2.33
N ASP A 49 14.48 9.13 -1.01
CA ASP A 49 15.40 8.32 -0.20
C ASP A 49 14.86 6.91 -0.02
N ILE A 50 13.52 6.79 0.03
CA ILE A 50 12.79 5.57 0.33
C ILE A 50 11.68 5.41 -0.72
N VAL A 51 11.42 4.19 -1.14
CA VAL A 51 10.25 3.84 -1.96
C VAL A 51 9.35 2.88 -1.20
N LEU A 52 8.05 3.09 -1.30
CA LEU A 52 7.06 2.24 -0.63
C LEU A 52 6.47 1.26 -1.63
N GLY A 53 6.53 -0.03 -1.30
CA GLY A 53 5.97 -1.11 -2.10
C GLY A 53 4.63 -1.58 -1.55
N ASP A 54 3.70 -1.88 -2.44
CA ASP A 54 2.36 -2.37 -2.11
C ASP A 54 2.03 -3.62 -2.93
N ILE A 55 1.36 -4.61 -2.33
CA ILE A 55 1.04 -5.88 -3.00
C ILE A 55 0.09 -5.66 -4.18
N GLN A 56 -0.93 -4.82 -4.02
CA GLN A 56 -1.92 -4.57 -5.08
C GLN A 56 -1.28 -3.76 -6.21
N GLY A 57 -0.60 -2.68 -5.85
CA GLY A 57 0.06 -1.80 -6.80
C GLY A 57 1.20 -2.48 -7.57
N SER A 58 1.89 -3.43 -6.95
CA SER A 58 2.98 -4.19 -7.56
C SER A 58 2.51 -5.50 -8.24
N MET A 59 1.21 -5.68 -8.44
CA MET A 59 0.62 -6.86 -9.09
C MET A 59 0.88 -8.19 -8.35
N GLY A 60 0.76 -8.18 -7.05
CA GLY A 60 0.83 -9.36 -6.19
C GLY A 60 2.21 -9.59 -5.56
N VAL A 61 2.31 -10.71 -4.84
CA VAL A 61 3.49 -11.09 -4.04
C VAL A 61 4.78 -11.13 -4.89
N ARG A 62 4.70 -11.72 -6.08
CA ARG A 62 5.86 -11.81 -6.99
C ARG A 62 6.29 -10.44 -7.48
N GLY A 63 5.34 -9.60 -7.91
CA GLY A 63 5.66 -8.26 -8.39
C GLY A 63 6.26 -7.39 -7.29
N LEU A 64 5.76 -7.49 -6.06
CA LEU A 64 6.34 -6.77 -4.93
C LEU A 64 7.75 -7.25 -4.58
N HIS A 65 8.00 -8.55 -4.65
CA HIS A 65 9.35 -9.09 -4.47
C HIS A 65 10.32 -8.54 -5.54
N ASP A 66 9.90 -8.54 -6.80
CA ASP A 66 10.69 -8.02 -7.92
C ASP A 66 10.91 -6.50 -7.78
N PHE A 67 9.89 -5.75 -7.32
CA PHE A 67 9.99 -4.33 -6.99
C PHE A 67 11.11 -4.05 -5.97
N PHE A 68 11.14 -4.76 -4.85
CA PHE A 68 12.18 -4.59 -3.84
C PHE A 68 13.57 -4.99 -4.35
N THR A 69 13.67 -6.03 -5.15
CA THR A 69 14.94 -6.44 -5.77
C THR A 69 15.51 -5.35 -6.68
N VAL A 70 14.66 -4.71 -7.47
CA VAL A 70 15.07 -3.60 -8.32
C VAL A 70 15.39 -2.34 -7.51
N ALA A 71 14.59 -2.02 -6.49
CA ALA A 71 14.87 -0.90 -5.59
C ALA A 71 16.25 -1.02 -4.94
N GLU A 72 16.57 -2.20 -4.41
CA GLU A 72 17.88 -2.53 -3.83
C GLU A 72 19.02 -2.36 -4.86
N ALA A 73 18.85 -2.90 -6.06
CA ALA A 73 19.84 -2.79 -7.14
C ALA A 73 20.08 -1.33 -7.59
N LEU A 74 19.09 -0.46 -7.43
CA LEU A 74 19.18 0.98 -7.70
C LEU A 74 19.68 1.80 -6.51
N GLY A 75 19.97 1.17 -5.38
CA GLY A 75 20.42 1.84 -4.15
C GLY A 75 19.32 2.62 -3.43
N LEU A 76 18.05 2.33 -3.68
CA LEU A 76 16.91 2.91 -3.00
C LEU A 76 16.58 2.12 -1.73
N ALA A 77 16.43 2.80 -0.62
CA ALA A 77 15.83 2.19 0.56
C ALA A 77 14.36 1.87 0.29
N ALA A 78 13.83 0.83 0.94
CA ALA A 78 12.46 0.41 0.70
C ALA A 78 11.70 0.12 1.99
N GLY A 79 10.38 0.25 1.93
CA GLY A 79 9.43 -0.10 2.97
C GLY A 79 8.14 -0.65 2.40
N LEU A 80 7.31 -1.24 3.26
CA LEU A 80 5.98 -1.74 2.90
C LEU A 80 4.93 -0.67 3.13
N HIS A 81 4.10 -0.44 2.13
CA HIS A 81 2.89 0.39 2.25
C HIS A 81 1.71 -0.44 2.76
N SER A 82 0.81 0.21 3.49
CA SER A 82 -0.47 -0.34 3.94
C SER A 82 -1.60 0.50 3.33
N GLY A 83 -2.38 -0.13 2.45
CA GLY A 83 -3.57 0.49 1.89
C GLY A 83 -4.78 -0.36 2.22
N THR A 84 -5.64 -0.15 3.03
CA THR A 84 -6.97 -0.78 3.29
C THR A 84 -7.03 -2.32 3.07
N GLU A 85 -5.94 -3.03 3.26
CA GLU A 85 -5.87 -4.48 3.12
C GLU A 85 -6.54 -5.22 4.28
N LEU A 86 -7.19 -6.33 3.98
CA LEU A 86 -7.66 -7.33 4.95
C LEU A 86 -6.58 -8.39 5.23
N GLY A 87 -6.83 -9.27 6.19
CA GLY A 87 -5.87 -10.18 6.76
C GLY A 87 -5.16 -11.12 5.78
N VAL A 88 -5.78 -11.48 4.66
CA VAL A 88 -5.11 -12.28 3.62
C VAL A 88 -3.93 -11.52 3.03
N GLN A 89 -4.13 -10.27 2.63
CA GLN A 89 -3.05 -9.44 2.12
C GLN A 89 -2.06 -9.07 3.22
N GLN A 90 -2.53 -8.83 4.44
CA GLN A 90 -1.66 -8.58 5.59
C GLN A 90 -0.75 -9.79 5.88
N ALA A 91 -1.26 -11.02 5.82
CA ALA A 91 -0.46 -12.23 5.93
C ALA A 91 0.61 -12.31 4.82
N ALA A 92 0.24 -12.02 3.57
CA ALA A 92 1.19 -11.98 2.46
C ALA A 92 2.30 -10.92 2.67
N LYS A 93 1.95 -9.73 3.17
CA LYS A 93 2.93 -8.68 3.54
C LYS A 93 3.91 -9.18 4.60
N LEU A 94 3.43 -9.88 5.62
CA LEU A 94 4.28 -10.44 6.68
C LEU A 94 5.28 -11.46 6.14
N HIS A 95 4.86 -12.33 5.22
CA HIS A 95 5.78 -13.28 4.57
C HIS A 95 6.84 -12.57 3.73
N ILE A 96 6.46 -11.51 3.00
CA ILE A 96 7.43 -10.70 2.24
C ILE A 96 8.40 -10.00 3.20
N ALA A 97 7.89 -9.36 4.25
CA ALA A 97 8.73 -8.69 5.24
C ALA A 97 9.74 -9.65 5.90
N ALA A 98 9.30 -10.87 6.20
CA ALA A 98 10.19 -11.90 6.77
C ALA A 98 11.25 -12.40 5.77
N ALA A 99 10.94 -12.39 4.48
CA ALA A 99 11.87 -12.79 3.42
C ALA A 99 12.82 -11.66 2.98
N ARG A 100 12.58 -10.43 3.41
CA ARG A 100 13.29 -9.21 3.00
C ARG A 100 13.80 -8.42 4.21
N PRO A 101 14.81 -8.94 4.93
CA PRO A 101 15.33 -8.31 6.16
C PRO A 101 16.00 -6.95 5.90
N GLU A 102 16.30 -6.62 4.65
CA GLU A 102 16.88 -5.36 4.22
C GLU A 102 15.87 -4.21 4.12
N LEU A 103 14.58 -4.44 4.34
CA LEU A 103 13.60 -3.36 4.38
C LEU A 103 13.98 -2.32 5.44
N ALA A 104 14.19 -1.08 5.00
CA ALA A 104 14.86 -0.05 5.79
C ALA A 104 13.95 0.60 6.84
N VAL A 105 12.64 0.53 6.62
CA VAL A 105 11.64 1.18 7.47
C VAL A 105 10.54 0.20 7.85
N ALA A 106 9.94 0.43 9.02
CA ALA A 106 8.73 -0.29 9.43
C ALA A 106 7.62 -0.05 8.41
N GLY A 107 6.83 -1.09 8.14
CA GLY A 107 5.66 -0.96 7.29
C GLY A 107 4.56 -0.13 7.94
N ASP A 108 3.76 0.53 7.12
CA ASP A 108 2.55 1.20 7.60
C ASP A 108 1.58 0.18 8.19
N ALA A 109 0.70 0.63 9.06
CA ALA A 109 -0.14 -0.25 9.86
C ALA A 109 -1.59 0.23 9.97
N ILE A 110 -2.26 0.45 8.84
CA ILE A 110 -3.70 0.76 8.83
C ILE A 110 -4.55 -0.42 9.32
N TYR A 111 -4.10 -1.63 9.12
CA TYR A 111 -4.81 -2.86 9.47
C TYR A 111 -5.27 -2.93 10.93
N HIS A 112 -4.57 -2.30 11.86
CA HIS A 112 -4.96 -2.29 13.28
C HIS A 112 -6.25 -1.50 13.54
N GLU A 113 -6.61 -0.54 12.67
CA GLU A 113 -7.82 0.27 12.78
C GLU A 113 -9.11 -0.52 12.50
N TYR A 114 -9.02 -1.66 11.81
CA TYR A 114 -10.21 -2.45 11.52
C TYR A 114 -10.79 -3.09 12.78
N VAL A 115 -12.11 -3.11 12.85
CA VAL A 115 -12.84 -3.73 13.97
C VAL A 115 -12.99 -5.24 13.82
N ASP A 116 -12.92 -5.76 12.58
CA ASP A 116 -13.06 -7.18 12.26
C ASP A 116 -12.27 -7.52 10.98
N ASP A 117 -12.28 -8.79 10.59
CA ASP A 117 -11.59 -9.34 9.42
C ASP A 117 -12.35 -10.54 8.86
N VAL A 118 -12.07 -10.90 7.63
CA VAL A 118 -12.60 -12.08 6.92
C VAL A 118 -11.81 -13.37 7.21
N LEU A 119 -10.93 -13.34 8.17
CA LEU A 119 -10.17 -14.53 8.58
C LEU A 119 -10.95 -15.36 9.61
N ARG A 120 -10.85 -16.69 9.49
CA ARG A 120 -11.26 -17.64 10.52
C ARG A 120 -10.39 -17.42 11.76
N GLY A 121 -11.03 -17.20 12.89
CA GLY A 121 -10.31 -16.85 14.14
C GLY A 121 -10.10 -15.34 14.35
N GLY A 122 -10.49 -14.50 13.39
CA GLY A 122 -10.45 -13.04 13.50
C GLY A 122 -9.15 -12.40 13.03
N LYS A 123 -8.94 -11.16 13.43
CA LYS A 123 -7.79 -10.34 13.00
C LYS A 123 -6.45 -10.90 13.46
N LEU A 124 -5.43 -10.70 12.64
CA LEU A 124 -4.05 -10.81 13.06
C LEU A 124 -3.73 -9.71 14.09
N VAL A 125 -2.94 -10.03 15.09
CA VAL A 125 -2.73 -9.17 16.26
C VAL A 125 -1.35 -8.53 16.24
N TYR A 126 -1.30 -7.23 16.49
CA TYR A 126 -0.07 -6.51 16.81
C TYR A 126 0.32 -6.71 18.26
N GLU A 127 1.57 -7.07 18.49
CA GLU A 127 2.18 -7.21 19.80
C GLU A 127 3.42 -6.32 19.88
N GLN A 128 3.38 -5.30 20.71
CA GLN A 128 4.51 -4.38 20.92
C GLN A 128 5.11 -3.79 19.60
N GLY A 129 4.24 -3.38 18.69
CA GLY A 129 4.64 -2.81 17.39
C GLY A 129 5.09 -3.84 16.34
N THR A 130 4.95 -5.12 16.62
CA THR A 130 5.26 -6.20 15.69
C THR A 130 4.05 -7.09 15.43
N MET A 131 4.11 -7.87 14.36
CA MET A 131 3.10 -8.89 14.05
C MET A 131 3.81 -10.19 13.67
N ARG A 132 3.30 -11.30 14.19
CA ARG A 132 3.86 -12.64 13.89
C ARG A 132 3.50 -13.05 12.48
N VAL A 133 4.46 -13.64 11.77
CA VAL A 133 4.19 -14.28 10.48
C VAL A 133 3.33 -15.52 10.73
N PRO A 134 2.13 -15.62 10.12
CA PRO A 134 1.29 -16.79 10.29
C PRO A 134 2.01 -18.08 9.85
N GLN A 135 1.78 -19.16 10.58
CA GLN A 135 2.39 -20.47 10.32
C GLN A 135 1.33 -21.43 9.79
N GLY A 136 1.70 -22.26 8.83
CA GLY A 136 0.81 -23.24 8.22
C GLY A 136 0.91 -23.27 6.71
N PRO A 137 0.13 -24.09 6.03
CA PRO A 137 0.12 -24.15 4.57
C PRO A 137 -0.30 -22.82 3.91
N GLY A 138 0.27 -22.51 2.77
CA GLY A 138 -0.02 -21.25 2.04
C GLY A 138 0.44 -20.03 2.82
N LEU A 139 -0.47 -19.09 3.05
CA LEU A 139 -0.20 -17.88 3.84
C LEU A 139 -0.37 -18.09 5.35
N GLY A 140 -0.71 -19.31 5.80
CA GLY A 140 -0.95 -19.62 7.20
C GLY A 140 -2.23 -19.03 7.78
N VAL A 141 -3.17 -18.62 6.93
CA VAL A 141 -4.49 -18.08 7.29
C VAL A 141 -5.59 -18.77 6.49
N GLU A 142 -6.79 -18.82 7.04
CA GLU A 142 -7.97 -19.38 6.39
C GLU A 142 -9.08 -18.34 6.30
N LEU A 143 -9.80 -18.32 5.17
CA LEU A 143 -10.98 -17.47 5.01
C LEU A 143 -12.16 -17.99 5.82
N ASP A 144 -12.91 -17.08 6.38
CA ASP A 144 -14.26 -17.29 6.93
C ASP A 144 -15.27 -16.90 5.85
N GLU A 145 -15.83 -17.92 5.19
CA GLU A 145 -16.76 -17.74 4.07
C GLU A 145 -18.05 -17.01 4.49
N GLU A 146 -18.50 -17.17 5.72
CA GLU A 146 -19.69 -16.47 6.24
C GLU A 146 -19.40 -14.98 6.41
N LYS A 147 -18.26 -14.63 6.97
CA LYS A 147 -17.82 -13.24 7.08
C LYS A 147 -17.57 -12.62 5.70
N LEU A 148 -16.94 -13.36 4.79
CA LEU A 148 -16.70 -12.88 3.44
C LEU A 148 -18.01 -12.50 2.76
N ALA A 149 -19.03 -13.37 2.84
CA ALA A 149 -20.36 -13.09 2.32
C ALA A 149 -21.06 -11.91 3.03
N ALA A 150 -20.88 -11.79 4.36
CA ALA A 150 -21.45 -10.70 5.13
C ALA A 150 -20.85 -9.33 4.79
N TYR A 151 -19.57 -9.31 4.38
CA TYR A 151 -18.87 -8.10 3.97
C TYR A 151 -18.87 -7.84 2.46
N GLU A 152 -19.59 -8.67 1.69
CA GLU A 152 -19.72 -8.45 0.25
C GLU A 152 -20.19 -7.02 -0.06
N LEU A 153 -19.54 -6.39 -1.01
CA LEU A 153 -19.85 -5.04 -1.44
C LEU A 153 -21.10 -5.05 -2.32
N THR A 154 -22.29 -4.89 -1.72
CA THR A 154 -23.54 -4.70 -2.44
C THR A 154 -23.58 -3.34 -3.12
N GLU A 155 -24.46 -3.16 -4.13
CA GLU A 155 -24.66 -1.84 -4.77
C GLU A 155 -25.05 -0.74 -3.78
N GLU A 156 -25.81 -1.07 -2.74
CA GLU A 156 -26.19 -0.13 -1.70
C GLU A 156 -24.98 0.31 -0.86
N ARG A 157 -24.15 -0.65 -0.44
CA ARG A 157 -22.91 -0.38 0.31
C ARG A 157 -21.90 0.39 -0.55
N HIS A 158 -21.81 0.08 -1.83
CA HIS A 158 -20.98 0.80 -2.76
C HIS A 158 -21.39 2.27 -2.88
N ARG A 159 -22.69 2.53 -3.04
CA ARG A 159 -23.22 3.90 -3.07
C ARG A 159 -22.95 4.67 -1.77
N ALA A 160 -23.11 4.02 -0.62
CA ALA A 160 -22.81 4.64 0.67
C ALA A 160 -21.33 4.98 0.82
N PHE A 161 -20.44 4.09 0.36
CA PHE A 161 -19.00 4.32 0.34
C PHE A 161 -18.61 5.48 -0.59
N ASP A 162 -19.19 5.55 -1.78
CA ASP A 162 -18.95 6.65 -2.72
C ASP A 162 -19.41 8.00 -2.15
N CYS A 163 -20.56 8.05 -1.50
CA CYS A 163 -21.03 9.25 -0.80
C CYS A 163 -20.03 9.71 0.28
N TYR A 164 -19.57 8.79 1.11
CA TYR A 164 -18.58 9.07 2.15
C TYR A 164 -17.28 9.64 1.57
N TRP A 165 -16.74 9.04 0.51
CA TRP A 165 -15.54 9.53 -0.16
C TRP A 165 -15.74 10.90 -0.82
N GLN A 166 -16.91 11.16 -1.39
CA GLN A 166 -17.23 12.47 -1.94
C GLN A 166 -17.31 13.55 -0.86
N GLU A 167 -17.86 13.22 0.31
CA GLU A 167 -17.91 14.14 1.45
C GLU A 167 -16.51 14.43 2.01
N LEU A 168 -15.70 13.40 2.20
CA LEU A 168 -14.30 13.58 2.60
C LEU A 168 -13.54 14.49 1.63
N ARG A 169 -13.65 14.23 0.32
CA ARG A 169 -13.00 15.06 -0.69
C ARG A 169 -13.44 16.52 -0.63
N ARG A 170 -14.73 16.77 -0.45
CA ARG A 170 -15.25 18.14 -0.27
C ARG A 170 -14.66 18.80 0.98
N GLY A 171 -14.59 18.07 2.07
CA GLY A 171 -14.02 18.56 3.34
C GLY A 171 -12.53 18.93 3.23
N TYR A 172 -11.77 18.23 2.37
CA TYR A 172 -10.36 18.52 2.13
C TYR A 172 -10.10 19.40 0.89
N GLY A 173 -11.13 19.93 0.23
CA GLY A 173 -10.99 20.74 -0.98
C GLY A 173 -10.41 19.98 -2.19
N ILE A 174 -10.51 18.66 -2.20
CA ILE A 174 -10.01 17.82 -3.30
C ILE A 174 -11.06 17.80 -4.42
N PRO A 175 -10.71 18.19 -5.66
CA PRO A 175 -11.66 18.21 -6.76
C PRO A 175 -12.21 16.80 -7.07
N PRO A 176 -13.45 16.70 -7.60
CA PRO A 176 -14.14 15.43 -7.86
C PRO A 176 -13.56 14.62 -9.03
N ALA A 177 -12.38 14.94 -9.52
CA ALA A 177 -11.80 14.33 -10.70
C ALA A 177 -11.34 12.88 -10.45
N GLY A 178 -11.84 11.96 -11.24
CA GLY A 178 -11.24 10.65 -11.50
C GLY A 178 -11.99 9.42 -11.04
N HIS A 179 -13.11 9.51 -10.33
CA HIS A 179 -13.90 8.35 -9.94
C HIS A 179 -14.50 7.56 -11.12
N ASP A 180 -14.78 8.24 -12.22
CA ASP A 180 -15.30 7.61 -13.45
C ASP A 180 -14.31 6.69 -14.17
N LEU A 181 -13.02 6.79 -13.86
CA LEU A 181 -12.00 5.98 -14.52
C LEU A 181 -11.78 4.61 -13.84
N LEU A 182 -12.04 4.50 -12.53
CA LEU A 182 -11.86 3.23 -11.80
C LEU A 182 -13.07 2.29 -11.93
N VAL A 183 -14.27 2.82 -12.10
CA VAL A 183 -15.50 2.02 -12.20
C VAL A 183 -15.73 1.46 -13.61
N ARG A 184 -15.05 1.98 -14.64
CA ARG A 184 -15.25 1.53 -16.04
C ARG A 184 -14.39 0.33 -16.46
N HIS A 185 -13.54 -0.19 -15.59
CA HIS A 185 -12.61 -1.28 -15.91
C HIS A 185 -12.71 -2.49 -14.94
N LEU A 186 -13.76 -2.56 -14.13
CA LEU A 186 -14.20 -3.76 -13.42
C LEU A 186 -15.57 -4.16 -14.00
#